data_f2523bc9e7279ede546cce78ac3477a1
#
_entry.id   f2523bc9e7279ede546cce78ac3477a1
#
_cell.length_a   1.000
_cell.length_b   1.000
_cell.length_c   1.000
_cell.angle_alpha   90.00
_cell.angle_beta   90.00
_cell.angle_gamma   90.00
#
_symmetry.space_group_name_H-M   'P 1'
#
loop_
_entity.id
_entity.type
_entity.pdbx_description
1 polymer ?
#
loop_
_entity_poly.entity_id
_entity_poly.type
_entity_poly.pdbx_seq_one_letter_code
_entity_poly.pdbx_strand_id
1 'polypeptide(L)'
;FYEKLKAGKLVKTSQINPHDAEVMFEQVLSEGKDVLYIGFSSGMSGSFDNISYIAKGLRIKYPDRKIVVIDTLAGAGGEGLLVYYAKKMQQDGKSMEEIAKWLEDNKLNAHHCFIVSDLINLRNSGRISTLAALFGMIVHINPVLELTTQGKIGIVTKSIGRKKSIAEMVKFFKQNYIADDNDFILIGHTNCPEEAHAFGAQIEQISGGIPVKYGY
;
A
#
# COMPACT_ATOMS: atom_id res chain seq x y z
N PHE A 1 8.05 10.01 16.21
CA PHE A 1 8.14 8.59 15.88
C PHE A 1 9.53 8.22 15.38
N TYR A 2 10.03 8.82 14.29
CA TYR A 2 11.31 8.48 13.66
C TYR A 2 12.52 8.73 14.55
N GLU A 3 12.53 9.76 15.40
CA GLU A 3 13.58 9.99 16.39
C GLU A 3 13.71 8.82 17.38
N LYS A 4 12.57 8.23 17.78
CA LYS A 4 12.57 7.04 18.65
C LYS A 4 13.13 5.81 17.92
N LEU A 5 12.82 5.63 16.63
CA LEU A 5 13.40 4.56 15.81
C LEU A 5 14.91 4.72 15.65
N LYS A 6 15.39 5.95 15.33
CA LYS A 6 16.82 6.26 15.26
C LYS A 6 17.56 5.99 16.58
N ALA A 7 16.88 6.19 17.71
CA ALA A 7 17.39 5.87 19.04
C ALA A 7 17.30 4.37 19.37
N GLY A 8 17.00 3.49 18.41
CA GLY A 8 16.96 2.04 18.59
C GLY A 8 15.70 1.51 19.31
N LYS A 9 14.64 2.30 19.44
CA LYS A 9 13.38 1.82 20.02
C LYS A 9 12.71 0.84 19.07
N LEU A 10 12.35 -0.33 19.57
CA LEU A 10 11.58 -1.32 18.83
C LEU A 10 10.12 -0.87 18.71
N VAL A 11 9.61 -0.94 17.53
CA VAL A 11 8.19 -0.66 17.21
C VAL A 11 7.54 -1.94 16.73
N LYS A 12 6.33 -2.18 17.19
CA LYS A 12 5.48 -3.29 16.75
C LYS A 12 4.18 -2.74 16.18
N THR A 13 3.64 -3.43 15.19
CA THR A 13 2.29 -3.21 14.67
C THR A 13 1.40 -4.38 15.08
N SER A 14 0.12 -4.12 15.27
CA SER A 14 -0.91 -5.13 15.46
C SER A 14 -1.92 -5.08 14.31
N GLN A 15 -2.67 -6.15 14.16
CA GLN A 15 -3.86 -6.15 13.31
C GLN A 15 -4.92 -5.20 13.84
N ILE A 16 -5.89 -4.84 13.00
CA ILE A 16 -7.08 -4.12 13.41
C ILE A 16 -7.80 -4.96 14.48
N ASN A 17 -8.18 -4.30 15.59
CA ASN A 17 -8.98 -4.95 16.62
C ASN A 17 -10.37 -5.30 16.03
N PRO A 18 -10.79 -6.57 16.02
CA PRO A 18 -12.07 -6.98 15.44
C PRO A 18 -13.27 -6.25 16.05
N HIS A 19 -13.28 -6.07 17.37
CA HIS A 19 -14.38 -5.38 18.06
C HIS A 19 -14.50 -3.91 17.64
N ASP A 20 -13.37 -3.19 17.60
CA ASP A 20 -13.38 -1.78 17.18
C ASP A 20 -13.85 -1.62 15.74
N ALA A 21 -13.43 -2.54 14.86
CA ALA A 21 -13.87 -2.56 13.47
C ALA A 21 -15.37 -2.84 13.35
N GLU A 22 -15.89 -3.81 14.10
CA GLU A 22 -17.33 -4.13 14.13
C GLU A 22 -18.14 -2.92 14.58
N VAL A 23 -17.75 -2.26 15.66
CA VAL A 23 -18.42 -1.04 16.18
C VAL A 23 -18.45 0.05 15.09
N MET A 24 -17.33 0.31 14.41
CA MET A 24 -17.28 1.30 13.32
C MET A 24 -18.21 0.96 12.17
N PHE A 25 -18.27 -0.31 11.75
CA PHE A 25 -19.17 -0.74 10.68
C PHE A 25 -20.63 -0.62 11.09
N GLU A 26 -20.98 -1.06 12.30
CA GLU A 26 -22.34 -0.97 12.84
C GLU A 26 -22.82 0.48 12.94
N GLN A 27 -21.95 1.40 13.33
CA GLN A 27 -22.29 2.83 13.35
C GLN A 27 -22.76 3.30 11.97
N VAL A 28 -22.01 2.98 10.90
CA VAL A 28 -22.36 3.37 9.53
C VAL A 28 -23.63 2.68 9.05
N LEU A 29 -23.76 1.38 9.31
CA LEU A 29 -24.90 0.56 8.87
C LEU A 29 -26.20 0.95 9.57
N SER A 30 -26.15 1.29 10.88
CA SER A 30 -27.31 1.75 11.66
C SER A 30 -27.84 3.12 11.20
N GLU A 31 -26.97 3.95 10.57
CA GLU A 31 -27.38 5.19 9.92
C GLU A 31 -28.04 4.95 8.54
N GLY A 32 -28.25 3.71 8.14
CA GLY A 32 -28.85 3.35 6.85
C GLY A 32 -27.89 3.49 5.67
N LYS A 33 -26.58 3.55 5.91
CA LYS A 33 -25.54 3.65 4.88
C LYS A 33 -24.94 2.29 4.57
N ASP A 34 -24.41 2.15 3.36
CA ASP A 34 -23.67 0.98 2.91
C ASP A 34 -22.18 1.15 3.20
N VAL A 35 -21.40 0.05 3.23
CA VAL A 35 -19.98 0.05 3.54
C VAL A 35 -19.16 -0.55 2.40
N LEU A 36 -18.22 0.22 1.87
CA LEU A 36 -17.13 -0.26 1.02
C LEU A 36 -15.82 -0.18 1.81
N TYR A 37 -15.29 -1.31 2.20
CA TYR A 37 -13.98 -1.43 2.84
C TYR A 37 -12.91 -1.71 1.78
N ILE A 38 -11.91 -0.84 1.72
CA ILE A 38 -10.75 -0.97 0.84
C ILE A 38 -9.56 -1.22 1.77
N GLY A 39 -9.07 -2.46 1.79
CA GLY A 39 -8.22 -2.93 2.87
C GLY A 39 -6.77 -3.17 2.50
N PHE A 40 -5.90 -3.00 3.50
CA PHE A 40 -4.50 -3.37 3.45
C PHE A 40 -4.33 -4.85 3.09
N SER A 41 -3.29 -5.15 2.31
CA SER A 41 -3.02 -6.48 1.76
C SER A 41 -3.11 -7.62 2.77
N SER A 42 -3.89 -8.64 2.43
CA SER A 42 -3.95 -9.92 3.17
C SER A 42 -2.62 -10.67 3.15
N GLY A 43 -1.78 -10.42 2.14
CA GLY A 43 -0.43 -11.01 2.06
C GLY A 43 0.56 -10.49 3.12
N MET A 44 0.22 -9.38 3.80
CA MET A 44 1.08 -8.74 4.82
C MET A 44 0.45 -8.68 6.20
N SER A 45 -0.87 -8.76 6.32
CA SER A 45 -1.59 -8.65 7.60
C SER A 45 -2.88 -9.46 7.60
N GLY A 46 -3.21 -10.10 8.70
CA GLY A 46 -4.51 -10.73 8.91
C GLY A 46 -5.67 -9.75 9.15
N SER A 47 -5.44 -8.42 9.03
CA SER A 47 -6.50 -7.43 9.21
C SER A 47 -7.63 -7.59 8.21
N PHE A 48 -7.31 -7.89 6.95
CA PHE A 48 -8.31 -8.15 5.92
C PHE A 48 -9.18 -9.37 6.25
N ASP A 49 -8.58 -10.45 6.73
CA ASP A 49 -9.32 -11.67 7.11
C ASP A 49 -10.27 -11.39 8.28
N ASN A 50 -9.83 -10.63 9.29
CA ASN A 50 -10.67 -10.21 10.41
C ASN A 50 -11.86 -9.39 9.93
N ILE A 51 -11.64 -8.40 9.06
CA ILE A 51 -12.72 -7.57 8.49
C ILE A 51 -13.67 -8.41 7.64
N SER A 52 -13.15 -9.34 6.84
CA SER A 52 -13.97 -10.23 6.02
C SER A 52 -14.87 -11.13 6.87
N TYR A 53 -14.35 -11.60 8.02
CA TYR A 53 -15.14 -12.37 8.97
C TYR A 53 -16.27 -11.54 9.60
N ILE A 54 -15.95 -10.33 10.09
CA ILE A 54 -16.92 -9.38 10.65
C ILE A 54 -18.01 -9.05 9.62
N ALA A 55 -17.61 -8.73 8.39
CA ALA A 55 -18.52 -8.38 7.32
C ALA A 55 -19.54 -9.50 7.02
N LYS A 56 -19.14 -10.78 7.15
CA LYS A 56 -20.09 -11.92 7.01
C LYS A 56 -21.17 -11.88 8.07
N GLY A 57 -20.83 -11.64 9.33
CA GLY A 57 -21.80 -11.51 10.42
C GLY A 57 -22.72 -10.31 10.25
N LEU A 58 -22.14 -9.17 9.87
CA LEU A 58 -22.88 -7.93 9.68
C LEU A 58 -23.86 -7.98 8.49
N ARG A 59 -23.55 -8.72 7.42
CA ARG A 59 -24.50 -8.95 6.31
C ARG A 59 -25.76 -9.70 6.76
N ILE A 60 -25.64 -10.58 7.75
CA ILE A 60 -26.79 -11.28 8.33
C ILE A 60 -27.61 -10.33 9.20
N LYS A 61 -26.94 -9.48 9.99
CA LYS A 61 -27.58 -8.53 10.91
C LYS A 61 -28.25 -7.35 10.18
N TYR A 62 -27.69 -6.95 9.02
CA TYR A 62 -28.15 -5.81 8.21
C TYR A 62 -28.44 -6.25 6.76
N PRO A 63 -29.48 -7.09 6.53
CA PRO A 63 -29.75 -7.69 5.22
C PRO A 63 -30.09 -6.67 4.12
N ASP A 64 -30.61 -5.49 4.50
CA ASP A 64 -30.96 -4.40 3.59
C ASP A 64 -29.76 -3.47 3.28
N ARG A 65 -28.59 -3.76 3.84
CA ARG A 65 -27.37 -2.96 3.61
C ARG A 65 -26.34 -3.73 2.81
N LYS A 66 -25.63 -3.00 1.98
CA LYS A 66 -24.50 -3.55 1.21
C LYS A 66 -23.20 -3.38 1.98
N ILE A 67 -22.45 -4.46 2.09
CA ILE A 67 -21.12 -4.48 2.69
C ILE A 67 -20.17 -5.14 1.70
N VAL A 68 -19.30 -4.37 1.10
CA VAL A 68 -18.27 -4.85 0.16
C VAL A 68 -16.89 -4.71 0.81
N VAL A 69 -16.08 -5.73 0.67
CA VAL A 69 -14.73 -5.82 1.27
C VAL A 69 -13.75 -6.15 0.16
N ILE A 70 -12.81 -5.25 -0.09
CA ILE A 70 -11.80 -5.37 -1.15
C ILE A 70 -10.43 -5.60 -0.52
N ASP A 71 -9.77 -6.70 -0.88
CA ASP A 71 -8.34 -6.89 -0.62
C ASP A 71 -7.55 -6.17 -1.73
N THR A 72 -6.89 -5.10 -1.38
CA THR A 72 -6.15 -4.33 -2.37
C THR A 72 -4.88 -5.02 -2.84
N LEU A 73 -4.36 -5.99 -2.09
CA LEU A 73 -3.01 -6.56 -2.24
C LEU A 73 -1.93 -5.48 -2.23
N ALA A 74 -2.28 -4.33 -1.66
CA ALA A 74 -1.50 -3.11 -1.60
C ALA A 74 -1.30 -2.65 -0.15
N GLY A 75 -0.53 -1.59 0.02
CA GLY A 75 -0.34 -0.92 1.32
C GLY A 75 0.18 0.50 1.13
N ALA A 76 0.18 1.29 2.19
CA ALA A 76 0.69 2.66 2.18
C ALA A 76 0.15 3.47 0.98
N GLY A 77 1.04 4.06 0.17
CA GLY A 77 0.67 4.91 -0.96
C GLY A 77 -0.18 4.22 -2.03
N GLY A 78 0.07 2.93 -2.30
CA GLY A 78 -0.70 2.21 -3.33
C GLY A 78 -2.13 1.90 -2.90
N GLU A 79 -2.35 1.52 -1.64
CA GLU A 79 -3.69 1.42 -1.07
C GLU A 79 -4.39 2.78 -1.10
N GLY A 80 -3.68 3.86 -0.69
CA GLY A 80 -4.18 5.24 -0.76
C GLY A 80 -4.55 5.67 -2.18
N LEU A 81 -3.82 5.23 -3.20
CA LEU A 81 -4.13 5.52 -4.60
C LEU A 81 -5.45 4.86 -5.03
N LEU A 82 -5.67 3.61 -4.65
CA LEU A 82 -6.94 2.91 -4.92
C LEU A 82 -8.12 3.58 -4.21
N VAL A 83 -7.94 4.02 -2.97
CA VAL A 83 -8.95 4.80 -2.23
C VAL A 83 -9.25 6.13 -2.93
N TYR A 84 -8.22 6.81 -3.44
CA TYR A 84 -8.39 8.05 -4.20
C TYR A 84 -9.28 7.86 -5.43
N TYR A 85 -8.98 6.85 -6.27
CA TYR A 85 -9.79 6.58 -7.46
C TYR A 85 -11.20 6.11 -7.12
N ALA A 86 -11.37 5.29 -6.09
CA ALA A 86 -12.69 4.91 -5.59
C ALA A 86 -13.51 6.13 -5.17
N LYS A 87 -12.89 7.09 -4.48
CA LYS A 87 -13.55 8.34 -4.07
C LYS A 87 -13.88 9.24 -5.27
N LYS A 88 -13.00 9.34 -6.25
CA LYS A 88 -13.24 10.08 -7.51
C LYS A 88 -14.45 9.49 -8.24
N MET A 89 -14.49 8.18 -8.43
CA MET A 89 -15.63 7.49 -9.03
C MET A 89 -16.94 7.71 -8.27
N GLN A 90 -16.90 7.71 -6.93
CA GLN A 90 -18.06 8.03 -6.10
C GLN A 90 -18.57 9.46 -6.36
N GLN A 91 -17.64 10.43 -6.48
CA GLN A 91 -17.98 11.83 -6.79
C GLN A 91 -18.57 11.98 -8.19
N ASP A 92 -18.15 11.14 -9.13
CA ASP A 92 -18.68 11.04 -10.48
C ASP A 92 -20.02 10.28 -10.55
N GLY A 93 -20.61 9.91 -9.40
CA GLY A 93 -21.91 9.27 -9.31
C GLY A 93 -21.94 7.77 -9.61
N LYS A 94 -20.77 7.11 -9.65
CA LYS A 94 -20.69 5.66 -9.82
C LYS A 94 -21.27 4.91 -8.63
N SER A 95 -21.95 3.80 -8.89
CA SER A 95 -22.45 2.91 -7.86
C SER A 95 -21.32 2.18 -7.13
N MET A 96 -21.62 1.68 -5.93
CA MET A 96 -20.63 0.91 -5.16
C MET A 96 -20.20 -0.36 -5.89
N GLU A 97 -21.08 -0.99 -6.66
CA GLU A 97 -20.81 -2.17 -7.47
C GLU A 97 -19.82 -1.86 -8.61
N GLU A 98 -20.01 -0.73 -9.30
CA GLU A 98 -19.08 -0.27 -10.33
C GLU A 98 -17.70 0.03 -9.75
N ILE A 99 -17.65 0.69 -8.59
CA ILE A 99 -16.41 1.01 -7.89
C ILE A 99 -15.70 -0.28 -7.42
N ALA A 100 -16.44 -1.20 -6.80
CA ALA A 100 -15.89 -2.46 -6.33
C ALA A 100 -15.32 -3.30 -7.48
N LYS A 101 -16.07 -3.36 -8.59
CA LYS A 101 -15.59 -4.05 -9.80
C LYS A 101 -14.32 -3.39 -10.35
N TRP A 102 -14.29 -2.08 -10.45
CA TRP A 102 -13.11 -1.35 -10.91
C TRP A 102 -11.89 -1.61 -10.01
N LEU A 103 -12.09 -1.60 -8.70
CA LEU A 103 -11.02 -1.91 -7.73
C LEU A 103 -10.47 -3.31 -7.93
N GLU A 104 -11.33 -4.32 -8.08
CA GLU A 104 -10.90 -5.70 -8.33
C GLU A 104 -10.12 -5.84 -9.66
N ASP A 105 -10.59 -5.19 -10.71
CA ASP A 105 -9.97 -5.23 -12.04
C ASP A 105 -8.61 -4.48 -12.08
N ASN A 106 -8.43 -3.45 -11.23
CA ASN A 106 -7.29 -2.52 -11.31
C ASN A 106 -6.31 -2.58 -10.13
N LYS A 107 -6.61 -3.28 -9.04
CA LYS A 107 -5.76 -3.31 -7.84
C LYS A 107 -4.31 -3.72 -8.09
N LEU A 108 -4.05 -4.57 -9.08
CA LEU A 108 -2.71 -4.99 -9.45
C LEU A 108 -1.97 -3.98 -10.34
N ASN A 109 -2.68 -2.97 -10.86
CA ASN A 109 -2.06 -1.86 -11.61
C ASN A 109 -1.48 -0.79 -10.68
N ALA A 110 -1.79 -0.82 -9.38
CA ALA A 110 -1.15 0.02 -8.37
C ALA A 110 0.23 -0.54 -8.01
N HIS A 111 1.22 -0.29 -8.85
CA HIS A 111 2.58 -0.79 -8.64
C HIS A 111 3.27 -0.13 -7.45
N HIS A 112 3.94 -0.93 -6.63
CA HIS A 112 4.71 -0.49 -5.48
C HIS A 112 6.19 -0.79 -5.70
N CYS A 113 7.02 0.23 -5.54
CA CYS A 113 8.47 0.06 -5.58
C CYS A 113 9.08 0.90 -4.47
N PHE A 114 9.89 0.29 -3.62
CA PHE A 114 10.47 0.98 -2.48
C PHE A 114 11.85 0.46 -2.09
N ILE A 115 12.60 1.30 -1.39
CA ILE A 115 13.91 0.98 -0.85
C ILE A 115 13.83 1.05 0.66
N VAL A 116 14.45 0.09 1.34
CA VAL A 116 14.65 0.13 2.79
C VAL A 116 16.13 0.22 3.09
N SER A 117 16.48 1.10 4.04
CA SER A 117 17.89 1.26 4.48
C SER A 117 18.27 0.22 5.53
N ASP A 118 17.29 -0.30 6.28
CA ASP A 118 17.49 -1.27 7.34
C ASP A 118 16.51 -2.45 7.21
N LEU A 119 17.05 -3.60 6.87
CA LEU A 119 16.30 -4.85 6.77
C LEU A 119 15.94 -5.47 8.13
N ILE A 120 16.58 -5.01 9.22
CA ILE A 120 16.35 -5.55 10.56
C ILE A 120 14.91 -5.30 10.99
N ASN A 121 14.37 -4.09 10.73
CA ASN A 121 13.00 -3.75 11.04
C ASN A 121 12.00 -4.60 10.24
N LEU A 122 12.25 -4.85 8.96
CA LEU A 122 11.45 -5.76 8.14
C LEU A 122 11.49 -7.19 8.65
N ARG A 123 12.67 -7.69 9.03
CA ARG A 123 12.84 -9.01 9.64
C ARG A 123 12.04 -9.14 10.92
N ASN A 124 12.18 -8.15 11.81
CA ASN A 124 11.52 -8.16 13.11
C ASN A 124 9.98 -8.07 13.00
N SER A 125 9.49 -7.49 11.90
CA SER A 125 8.04 -7.44 11.61
C SER A 125 7.45 -8.77 11.13
N GLY A 126 8.28 -9.75 10.73
CA GLY A 126 7.84 -11.06 10.24
C GLY A 126 7.30 -11.07 8.79
N ARG A 127 7.36 -9.95 8.04
CA ARG A 127 6.87 -9.85 6.65
C ARG A 127 7.93 -10.17 5.60
N ILE A 128 9.05 -10.71 6.03
CA ILE A 128 10.26 -10.89 5.24
C ILE A 128 10.53 -12.35 4.85
N SER A 129 9.57 -13.25 5.03
CA SER A 129 9.76 -14.69 4.75
C SER A 129 10.32 -14.98 3.35
N THR A 130 9.93 -14.19 2.35
CA THR A 130 10.44 -14.28 0.98
C THR A 130 11.82 -13.64 0.78
N LEU A 131 12.31 -12.89 1.78
CA LEU A 131 13.57 -12.15 1.73
C LEU A 131 14.69 -12.82 2.55
N ALA A 132 14.47 -14.02 3.05
CA ALA A 132 15.47 -14.76 3.84
C ALA A 132 16.84 -14.85 3.14
N ALA A 133 16.84 -14.91 1.82
CA ALA A 133 18.06 -14.90 1.00
C ALA A 133 18.87 -13.60 1.07
N LEU A 134 18.34 -12.53 1.66
CA LEU A 134 19.08 -11.27 1.86
C LEU A 134 19.88 -11.28 3.16
N PHE A 135 19.56 -12.15 4.13
CA PHE A 135 20.16 -12.15 5.47
C PHE A 135 21.53 -12.80 5.59
N GLY A 136 22.05 -13.38 4.55
CA GLY A 136 23.43 -13.89 4.50
C GLY A 136 24.40 -12.97 3.73
N MET A 137 23.91 -11.82 3.24
CA MET A 137 24.67 -10.95 2.34
C MET A 137 25.24 -9.72 3.07
N ILE A 138 26.31 -9.24 2.51
CA ILE A 138 27.17 -8.14 2.96
C ILE A 138 26.39 -6.96 3.56
N VAL A 139 26.88 -6.42 4.66
CA VAL A 139 26.56 -5.12 5.26
C VAL A 139 26.56 -4.04 4.15
N HIS A 140 25.45 -3.27 4.02
CA HIS A 140 25.24 -2.18 3.04
C HIS A 140 24.48 -2.53 1.73
N ILE A 141 23.65 -3.57 1.70
CA ILE A 141 22.67 -3.70 0.61
C ILE A 141 21.48 -2.76 0.85
N ASN A 142 21.04 -2.11 -0.21
CA ASN A 142 19.80 -1.33 -0.26
C ASN A 142 18.92 -1.98 -1.34
N PRO A 143 18.25 -3.10 -1.04
CA PRO A 143 17.44 -3.78 -2.04
C PRO A 143 16.29 -2.89 -2.50
N VAL A 144 15.96 -2.99 -3.76
CA VAL A 144 14.71 -2.48 -4.29
C VAL A 144 13.67 -3.57 -4.15
N LEU A 145 12.59 -3.23 -3.49
CA LEU A 145 11.50 -4.12 -3.14
C LEU A 145 10.21 -3.70 -3.86
N GLU A 146 9.29 -4.63 -4.00
CA GLU A 146 7.95 -4.40 -4.54
C GLU A 146 6.88 -5.09 -3.69
N LEU A 147 5.62 -4.81 -3.95
CA LEU A 147 4.53 -5.72 -3.59
C LEU A 147 4.20 -6.59 -4.80
N THR A 148 4.24 -7.90 -4.58
CA THR A 148 3.93 -8.89 -5.61
C THR A 148 2.44 -8.94 -5.92
N THR A 149 2.04 -9.64 -6.97
CA THR A 149 0.63 -9.91 -7.28
C THR A 149 -0.13 -10.69 -6.19
N GLN A 150 0.60 -11.23 -5.19
CA GLN A 150 0.02 -11.85 -4.00
C GLN A 150 -0.01 -10.90 -2.80
N GLY A 151 0.29 -9.62 -3.00
CA GLY A 151 0.32 -8.62 -1.93
C GLY A 151 1.44 -8.82 -0.90
N LYS A 152 2.48 -9.59 -1.22
CA LYS A 152 3.64 -9.85 -0.37
C LYS A 152 4.84 -9.03 -0.80
N ILE A 153 5.76 -8.78 0.13
CA ILE A 153 7.01 -8.10 -0.21
C ILE A 153 7.88 -9.02 -1.06
N GLY A 154 8.23 -8.55 -2.25
CA GLY A 154 9.15 -9.21 -3.19
C GLY A 154 10.43 -8.41 -3.40
N ILE A 155 11.42 -9.03 -4.05
CA ILE A 155 12.70 -8.41 -4.40
C ILE A 155 12.69 -8.12 -5.90
N VAL A 156 12.79 -6.83 -6.25
CA VAL A 156 13.06 -6.41 -7.64
C VAL A 156 14.53 -6.63 -7.97
N THR A 157 15.43 -6.10 -7.12
CA THR A 157 16.87 -6.26 -7.30
C THR A 157 17.64 -6.11 -6.00
N LYS A 158 18.80 -6.79 -5.94
CA LYS A 158 19.76 -6.71 -4.83
C LYS A 158 20.80 -5.63 -5.16
N SER A 159 20.50 -4.38 -4.86
CA SER A 159 21.41 -3.28 -5.13
C SER A 159 22.38 -3.03 -3.97
N ILE A 160 23.60 -2.62 -4.28
CA ILE A 160 24.60 -2.18 -3.32
C ILE A 160 24.73 -0.66 -3.46
N GLY A 161 24.44 0.05 -2.39
CA GLY A 161 24.48 1.50 -2.33
C GLY A 161 23.21 2.20 -2.84
N ARG A 162 22.83 3.24 -2.12
CA ARG A 162 21.57 3.98 -2.28
C ARG A 162 21.36 4.54 -3.69
N LYS A 163 22.42 5.12 -4.28
CA LYS A 163 22.35 5.70 -5.63
C LYS A 163 21.96 4.68 -6.70
N LYS A 164 22.51 3.46 -6.62
CA LYS A 164 22.18 2.38 -7.55
C LYS A 164 20.73 1.93 -7.36
N SER A 165 20.28 1.84 -6.12
CA SER A 165 18.89 1.47 -5.82
C SER A 165 17.89 2.47 -6.39
N ILE A 166 18.16 3.77 -6.29
CA ILE A 166 17.35 4.83 -6.90
C ILE A 166 17.29 4.67 -8.42
N ALA A 167 18.41 4.39 -9.07
CA ALA A 167 18.46 4.14 -10.51
C ALA A 167 17.60 2.90 -10.91
N GLU A 168 17.62 1.84 -10.11
CA GLU A 168 16.77 0.67 -10.34
C GLU A 168 15.27 0.96 -10.09
N MET A 169 14.92 1.83 -9.13
CA MET A 169 13.54 2.30 -8.99
C MET A 169 13.07 3.08 -10.21
N VAL A 170 13.91 3.94 -10.78
CA VAL A 170 13.60 4.64 -12.04
C VAL A 170 13.36 3.65 -13.18
N LYS A 171 14.19 2.61 -13.27
CA LYS A 171 14.02 1.55 -14.27
C LYS A 171 12.71 0.80 -14.06
N PHE A 172 12.39 0.43 -12.82
CA PHE A 172 11.13 -0.21 -12.46
C PHE A 172 9.93 0.67 -12.86
N PHE A 173 9.99 1.96 -12.56
CA PHE A 173 8.94 2.91 -12.95
C PHE A 173 8.74 2.90 -14.47
N LYS A 174 9.80 3.05 -15.26
CA LYS A 174 9.72 3.04 -16.72
C LYS A 174 9.14 1.76 -17.31
N GLN A 175 9.33 0.63 -16.64
CA GLN A 175 8.82 -0.68 -17.11
C GLN A 175 7.34 -0.91 -16.79
N ASN A 176 6.83 -0.27 -15.73
CA ASN A 176 5.49 -0.52 -15.21
C ASN A 176 4.55 0.69 -15.34
N TYR A 177 5.07 1.84 -15.71
CA TYR A 177 4.29 3.06 -15.83
C TYR A 177 3.34 2.99 -17.02
N ILE A 178 2.05 3.26 -16.77
CA ILE A 178 0.98 3.37 -17.78
C ILE A 178 0.67 4.86 -17.96
N ALA A 179 0.88 5.39 -19.18
CA ALA A 179 0.87 6.84 -19.41
C ALA A 179 -0.53 7.48 -19.33
N ASP A 180 -1.59 6.76 -19.71
CA ASP A 180 -2.82 7.41 -20.16
C ASP A 180 -3.88 7.66 -19.09
N ASP A 181 -3.74 7.13 -17.85
CA ASP A 181 -4.82 7.18 -16.84
C ASP A 181 -4.36 7.58 -15.44
N ASN A 182 -3.25 8.30 -15.30
CA ASN A 182 -2.75 8.69 -13.99
C ASN A 182 -2.97 10.18 -13.69
N ASP A 183 -3.74 10.49 -12.65
CA ASP A 183 -3.92 11.87 -12.17
C ASP A 183 -2.65 12.40 -11.49
N PHE A 184 -1.88 11.52 -10.87
CA PHE A 184 -0.61 11.84 -10.19
C PHE A 184 0.20 10.58 -9.87
N ILE A 185 1.47 10.79 -9.53
CA ILE A 185 2.36 9.77 -9.01
C ILE A 185 2.55 10.03 -7.52
N LEU A 186 2.43 9.01 -6.68
CA LEU A 186 2.57 9.14 -5.24
C LEU A 186 3.94 8.62 -4.77
N ILE A 187 4.71 9.50 -4.13
CA ILE A 187 5.99 9.16 -3.51
C ILE A 187 5.86 9.28 -1.99
N GLY A 188 5.97 8.15 -1.30
CA GLY A 188 6.06 8.11 0.15
C GLY A 188 7.53 8.12 0.63
N HIS A 189 7.81 8.80 1.74
CA HIS A 189 9.13 8.77 2.36
C HIS A 189 9.07 8.69 3.88
N THR A 190 10.13 8.16 4.47
CA THR A 190 10.31 8.09 5.93
C THR A 190 11.50 8.93 6.33
N ASN A 191 11.24 10.23 6.63
CA ASN A 191 12.23 11.19 7.11
C ASN A 191 13.44 11.43 6.15
N CYS A 192 13.19 11.42 4.83
CA CYS A 192 14.18 11.75 3.79
C CYS A 192 13.56 12.63 2.67
N PRO A 193 13.05 13.83 3.01
CA PRO A 193 12.32 14.67 2.06
C PRO A 193 13.18 15.13 0.88
N GLU A 194 14.43 15.49 1.08
CA GLU A 194 15.32 15.97 0.03
C GLU A 194 15.53 14.90 -1.06
N GLU A 195 15.77 13.66 -0.63
CA GLU A 195 15.92 12.53 -1.57
C GLU A 195 14.61 12.23 -2.29
N ALA A 196 13.49 12.27 -1.58
CA ALA A 196 12.17 12.03 -2.16
C ALA A 196 11.84 13.09 -3.22
N HIS A 197 12.09 14.37 -2.93
CA HIS A 197 11.88 15.45 -3.89
C HIS A 197 12.81 15.36 -5.12
N ALA A 198 14.10 15.04 -4.91
CA ALA A 198 15.03 14.83 -6.02
C ALA A 198 14.62 13.66 -6.93
N PHE A 199 14.15 12.55 -6.33
CA PHE A 199 13.59 11.42 -7.05
C PHE A 199 12.32 11.81 -7.78
N GLY A 200 11.40 12.54 -7.11
CA GLY A 200 10.12 12.97 -7.70
C GLY A 200 10.30 13.87 -8.91
N ALA A 201 11.23 14.83 -8.86
CA ALA A 201 11.53 15.67 -10.03
C ALA A 201 12.02 14.85 -11.24
N GLN A 202 12.80 13.80 -11.00
CA GLN A 202 13.24 12.89 -12.06
C GLN A 202 12.05 12.07 -12.62
N ILE A 203 11.16 11.60 -11.77
CA ILE A 203 9.98 10.81 -12.18
C ILE A 203 8.99 11.70 -12.95
N GLU A 204 8.75 12.92 -12.50
CA GLU A 204 7.88 13.89 -13.19
C GLU A 204 8.39 14.18 -14.62
N GLN A 205 9.67 14.37 -14.80
CA GLN A 205 10.27 14.54 -16.12
C GLN A 205 10.10 13.29 -17.00
N ILE A 206 10.27 12.09 -16.44
CA ILE A 206 10.16 10.82 -17.18
C ILE A 206 8.71 10.54 -17.58
N SER A 207 7.75 10.91 -16.73
CA SER A 207 6.31 10.70 -16.98
C SER A 207 5.68 11.71 -17.95
N GLY A 208 6.46 12.68 -18.45
CA GLY A 208 5.94 13.72 -19.32
C GLY A 208 5.18 14.82 -18.57
N GLY A 209 5.49 15.03 -17.28
CA GLY A 209 4.93 16.11 -16.47
C GLY A 209 3.70 15.73 -15.64
N ILE A 210 3.46 14.44 -15.41
CA ILE A 210 2.42 14.02 -14.46
C ILE A 210 2.82 14.48 -13.05
N PRO A 211 1.90 15.19 -12.33
CA PRO A 211 2.21 15.73 -11.01
C PRO A 211 2.65 14.67 -10.02
N VAL A 212 3.68 14.98 -9.24
CA VAL A 212 4.13 14.13 -8.13
C VAL A 212 3.57 14.65 -6.82
N LYS A 213 2.90 13.79 -6.07
CA LYS A 213 2.44 14.05 -4.69
C LYS A 213 3.32 13.30 -3.70
N TYR A 214 3.55 13.93 -2.55
CA TYR A 214 4.39 13.36 -1.51
C TYR A 214 3.57 12.99 -0.29
N GLY A 215 3.81 11.77 0.23
CA GLY A 215 3.25 11.27 1.50
C GLY A 215 4.36 11.09 2.54
N TYR A 216 3.97 11.19 3.83
CA TYR A 216 4.88 11.08 4.97
C TYR A 216 4.43 9.95 5.90
#